data_5483a5fa30c178251f32eb88a417446a
#
_entry.id   5483a5fa30c178251f32eb88a417446a
#
_cell.length_a   1.000
_cell.length_b   1.000
_cell.length_c   1.000
_cell.angle_alpha   90.00
_cell.angle_beta   90.00
_cell.angle_gamma   90.00
#
_symmetry.space_group_name_H-M   'P 1'
#
loop_
_entity.id
_entity.type
_entity.pdbx_description
1 polymer ?
#
loop_
_entity_poly.entity_id
_entity_poly.type
_entity_poly.pdbx_seq_one_letter_code
_entity_poly.pdbx_strand_id
1 'polypeptide(L)'
;MVLAASTPPQAASQRMATGASETRVDAPAAGSVSRLNLFQRMMLRWRLLHPYNPVHVVQIGAALDPRRLRLGIAARLEQRGLTGLWVSPDGRRFQFTGGPAEVQLESSPLPLDGTIERELNRPFDTAGRQNPFRFVAVGASQGFHLVLAYDHFVAGGDSIVRLLTDIASGYLAPDAPATQRLPAVAGSTYRSLLLRHPGWTLRAVLGLPRMAARVRRACRPPGMDSADASNGFVRCQLGPAQLHALVAAGKAWGVSVNDLLLAALMLALAPLATSRQAHRQRNELAVASILNMRKDFQGGAGAALSPFLASFQVGHPVPEGIGLRELVADVHAITAPIRSKRLYLRGILALGLSALLWPMLTPQRQRGLFAKHFPVWGGVTALNLGAIWTEHDAQHTARLDYLRVVPTGPLCPLVLAATSVNGHMHLGIAYRKSVFDAGTMARLAQDMQRHLDLSCRD
;
A
#
# COMPACT_ATOMS: atom_id res chain seq x y z
N MET A 1 11.05 69.96 -51.11
CA MET A 1 10.98 70.86 -49.94
C MET A 1 10.48 70.01 -48.76
N VAL A 2 11.38 69.71 -48.01
CA VAL A 2 11.57 69.02 -46.73
C VAL A 2 10.32 68.44 -46.06
N LEU A 3 10.38 67.09 -45.98
CA LEU A 3 9.56 66.18 -45.18
C LEU A 3 10.08 66.07 -43.73
N ALA A 4 9.20 66.22 -42.79
CA ALA A 4 9.48 65.80 -41.39
C ALA A 4 8.71 64.53 -41.05
N ALA A 5 9.46 63.53 -40.66
CA ALA A 5 8.93 62.19 -40.22
C ALA A 5 8.51 62.29 -38.76
N SER A 6 7.28 61.80 -38.45
CA SER A 6 6.76 61.63 -37.09
C SER A 6 6.84 60.16 -36.72
N THR A 7 7.53 59.90 -35.62
CA THR A 7 7.67 58.63 -34.96
C THR A 7 6.41 58.33 -34.13
N PRO A 8 5.87 57.09 -34.12
CA PRO A 8 4.77 56.67 -33.21
C PRO A 8 5.29 56.29 -31.83
N PRO A 9 4.47 56.40 -30.76
CA PRO A 9 4.87 56.13 -29.38
C PRO A 9 4.93 54.65 -29.08
N GLN A 10 5.97 54.24 -28.37
CA GLN A 10 6.15 52.91 -27.80
C GLN A 10 5.08 52.62 -26.72
N ALA A 11 4.30 51.58 -26.92
CA ALA A 11 3.43 51.00 -25.91
C ALA A 11 4.27 50.23 -24.89
N ALA A 12 4.27 50.66 -23.65
CA ALA A 12 4.87 49.97 -22.51
C ALA A 12 4.04 48.72 -22.19
N SER A 13 4.59 47.54 -22.53
CA SER A 13 4.08 46.27 -22.11
C SER A 13 4.44 46.05 -20.63
N GLN A 14 3.50 46.25 -19.72
CA GLN A 14 3.60 45.82 -18.35
C GLN A 14 3.45 44.29 -18.32
N ARG A 15 4.56 43.58 -18.22
CA ARG A 15 4.58 42.16 -17.83
C ARG A 15 4.22 42.07 -16.35
N MET A 16 3.00 41.68 -16.06
CA MET A 16 2.64 41.16 -14.74
C MET A 16 3.40 39.84 -14.52
N ALA A 17 4.46 39.90 -13.74
CA ALA A 17 5.12 38.75 -13.17
C ALA A 17 4.21 38.17 -12.08
N THR A 18 3.38 37.19 -12.41
CA THR A 18 2.76 36.30 -11.42
C THR A 18 3.86 35.41 -10.88
N GLY A 19 4.51 35.84 -9.82
CA GLY A 19 5.40 35.05 -9.00
C GLY A 19 4.57 34.01 -8.22
N ALA A 20 4.31 32.86 -8.83
CA ALA A 20 4.00 31.68 -8.08
C ALA A 20 5.29 31.29 -7.35
N SER A 21 5.40 31.69 -6.09
CA SER A 21 6.40 31.17 -5.17
C SER A 21 6.18 29.67 -5.04
N GLU A 22 6.83 28.87 -5.88
CA GLU A 22 7.07 27.46 -5.60
C GLU A 22 7.86 27.42 -4.30
N THR A 23 7.16 27.13 -3.19
CA THR A 23 7.77 26.77 -1.93
C THR A 23 8.60 25.52 -2.19
N ARG A 24 9.89 25.73 -2.49
CA ARG A 24 10.90 24.66 -2.44
C ARG A 24 10.83 24.06 -1.05
N VAL A 25 10.21 22.88 -0.95
CA VAL A 25 10.34 22.06 0.24
C VAL A 25 11.78 21.55 0.20
N ASP A 26 12.65 22.20 0.97
CA ASP A 26 14.02 21.76 1.13
C ASP A 26 14.00 20.31 1.58
N ALA A 27 14.52 19.40 0.75
CA ALA A 27 14.73 18.02 1.13
C ALA A 27 15.63 18.03 2.37
N PRO A 28 15.29 17.32 3.46
CA PRO A 28 16.14 17.25 4.64
C PRO A 28 17.53 16.80 4.17
N ALA A 29 18.58 17.51 4.59
CA ALA A 29 19.94 17.19 4.26
C ALA A 29 20.22 15.72 4.56
N ALA A 30 20.97 15.02 3.70
CA ALA A 30 21.40 13.66 3.95
C ALA A 30 21.97 13.59 5.36
N GLY A 31 21.33 12.82 6.25
CA GLY A 31 21.74 12.74 7.64
C GLY A 31 20.81 13.34 8.70
N SER A 32 19.65 13.94 8.37
CA SER A 32 18.74 14.41 9.40
C SER A 32 18.01 13.25 10.10
N VAL A 33 18.09 13.23 11.45
CA VAL A 33 17.39 12.23 12.28
C VAL A 33 15.90 12.52 12.30
N SER A 34 15.11 11.54 11.93
CA SER A 34 13.66 11.67 11.81
C SER A 34 12.93 10.82 12.84
N ARG A 35 11.73 11.27 13.26
CA ARG A 35 10.88 10.53 14.18
C ARG A 35 10.00 9.55 13.41
N LEU A 36 9.96 8.31 13.88
CA LEU A 36 9.02 7.31 13.38
C LEU A 36 7.59 7.69 13.81
N ASN A 37 6.65 7.64 12.85
CA ASN A 37 5.23 7.82 13.17
C ASN A 37 4.68 6.59 13.91
N LEU A 38 3.45 6.69 14.41
CA LEU A 38 2.80 5.63 15.19
C LEU A 38 2.76 4.30 14.42
N PHE A 39 2.39 4.35 13.13
CA PHE A 39 2.26 3.14 12.31
C PHE A 39 3.61 2.48 12.07
N GLN A 40 4.64 3.25 11.73
CA GLN A 40 6.02 2.78 11.56
C GLN A 40 6.56 2.09 12.83
N ARG A 41 6.30 2.69 14.01
CA ARG A 41 6.68 2.09 15.29
C ARG A 41 5.98 0.76 15.56
N MET A 42 4.73 0.63 15.17
CA MET A 42 4.02 -0.65 15.27
C MET A 42 4.55 -1.68 14.27
N MET A 43 4.85 -1.27 13.03
CA MET A 43 5.46 -2.16 12.03
C MET A 43 6.81 -2.72 12.51
N LEU A 44 7.65 -1.91 13.15
CA LEU A 44 8.91 -2.38 13.77
C LEU A 44 8.67 -3.47 14.83
N ARG A 45 7.58 -3.38 15.58
CA ARG A 45 7.21 -4.39 16.57
C ARG A 45 6.61 -5.63 15.93
N TRP A 46 5.80 -5.46 14.90
CA TRP A 46 5.15 -6.56 14.19
C TRP A 46 6.15 -7.43 13.45
N ARG A 47 7.17 -6.85 12.81
CA ARG A 47 8.21 -7.62 12.09
C ARG A 47 9.00 -8.58 13.00
N LEU A 48 9.00 -8.37 14.32
CA LEU A 48 9.62 -9.28 15.28
C LEU A 48 8.80 -10.55 15.54
N LEU A 49 7.50 -10.53 15.22
CA LEU A 49 6.57 -11.63 15.45
C LEU A 49 6.09 -12.27 14.15
N HIS A 50 6.12 -11.53 13.05
CA HIS A 50 5.55 -11.93 11.76
C HIS A 50 6.48 -11.48 10.64
N PRO A 51 6.65 -12.27 9.56
CA PRO A 51 7.22 -11.74 8.32
C PRO A 51 6.37 -10.55 7.84
N TYR A 52 7.02 -9.39 7.61
CA TYR A 52 6.27 -8.16 7.33
C TYR A 52 6.87 -7.38 6.16
N ASN A 53 7.24 -8.09 5.11
CA ASN A 53 7.90 -7.56 3.92
C ASN A 53 6.91 -7.47 2.75
N PRO A 54 6.53 -6.29 2.28
CA PRO A 54 5.83 -6.17 1.00
C PRO A 54 6.78 -6.48 -0.15
N VAL A 55 6.20 -6.97 -1.23
CA VAL A 55 6.92 -7.28 -2.47
C VAL A 55 6.25 -6.56 -3.62
N HIS A 56 7.03 -5.82 -4.39
CA HIS A 56 6.61 -5.19 -5.64
C HIS A 56 7.39 -5.79 -6.79
N VAL A 57 6.75 -5.98 -7.91
CA VAL A 57 7.32 -6.55 -9.12
C VAL A 57 7.05 -5.64 -10.29
N VAL A 58 8.06 -5.37 -11.09
CA VAL A 58 7.92 -4.73 -12.39
C VAL A 58 8.53 -5.64 -13.46
N GLN A 59 7.83 -5.82 -14.58
CA GLN A 59 8.36 -6.51 -15.75
C GLN A 59 9.13 -5.51 -16.61
N ILE A 60 10.36 -5.86 -17.00
CA ILE A 60 11.25 -5.07 -17.85
C ILE A 60 11.48 -5.83 -19.14
N GLY A 61 10.98 -5.30 -20.27
CA GLY A 61 11.05 -5.91 -21.58
C GLY A 61 12.41 -5.71 -22.28
N ALA A 62 13.50 -5.98 -21.56
CA ALA A 62 14.88 -5.92 -22.09
C ALA A 62 15.70 -7.07 -21.53
N ALA A 63 16.80 -7.44 -22.20
CA ALA A 63 17.73 -8.45 -21.71
C ALA A 63 18.33 -8.02 -20.35
N LEU A 64 18.48 -8.97 -19.42
CA LEU A 64 19.08 -8.73 -18.12
C LEU A 64 20.60 -8.59 -18.24
N ASP A 65 21.11 -7.42 -17.88
CA ASP A 65 22.51 -7.20 -17.54
C ASP A 65 22.62 -6.93 -16.04
N PRO A 66 23.05 -7.89 -15.22
CA PRO A 66 23.12 -7.76 -13.78
C PRO A 66 24.03 -6.63 -13.30
N ARG A 67 25.13 -6.35 -14.02
CA ARG A 67 26.06 -5.28 -13.69
C ARG A 67 25.43 -3.91 -13.88
N ARG A 68 24.85 -3.69 -15.08
CA ARG A 68 24.12 -2.45 -15.41
C ARG A 68 22.96 -2.21 -14.45
N LEU A 69 22.18 -3.25 -14.15
CA LEU A 69 21.04 -3.16 -13.24
C LEU A 69 21.49 -2.78 -11.83
N ARG A 70 22.55 -3.42 -11.30
CA ARG A 70 23.12 -3.11 -9.98
C ARG A 70 23.59 -1.65 -9.88
N LEU A 71 24.30 -1.17 -10.90
CA LEU A 71 24.78 0.22 -10.96
C LEU A 71 23.59 1.20 -11.04
N GLY A 72 22.58 0.90 -11.84
CA GLY A 72 21.37 1.70 -11.94
C GLY A 72 20.60 1.79 -10.61
N ILE A 73 20.44 0.67 -9.91
CA ILE A 73 19.81 0.63 -8.58
C ILE A 73 20.62 1.47 -7.60
N ALA A 74 21.94 1.28 -7.54
CA ALA A 74 22.84 2.02 -6.65
C ALA A 74 22.69 3.53 -6.85
N ALA A 75 22.82 3.99 -8.10
CA ALA A 75 22.71 5.40 -8.45
C ALA A 75 21.35 5.99 -8.00
N ARG A 76 20.22 5.26 -8.21
CA ARG A 76 18.89 5.75 -7.80
C ARG A 76 18.72 5.80 -6.28
N LEU A 77 19.23 4.82 -5.53
CA LEU A 77 19.18 4.83 -4.08
C LEU A 77 20.02 5.97 -3.49
N GLU A 78 21.24 6.20 -4.03
CA GLU A 78 22.13 7.29 -3.61
C GLU A 78 21.54 8.67 -3.92
N GLN A 79 21.05 8.90 -5.15
CA GLN A 79 20.44 10.15 -5.57
C GLN A 79 19.22 10.51 -4.71
N ARG A 80 18.48 9.51 -4.23
CA ARG A 80 17.32 9.69 -3.37
C ARG A 80 17.67 9.75 -1.88
N GLY A 81 18.93 9.55 -1.51
CA GLY A 81 19.39 9.52 -0.12
C GLY A 81 18.85 8.34 0.67
N LEU A 82 18.61 7.18 0.01
CA LEU A 82 18.01 5.98 0.60
C LEU A 82 19.05 4.93 0.98
N THR A 83 20.22 5.35 1.40
CA THR A 83 21.35 4.48 1.76
C THR A 83 21.71 4.62 3.24
N GLY A 84 22.22 3.54 3.85
CA GLY A 84 22.69 3.53 5.23
C GLY A 84 21.59 3.77 6.24
N LEU A 85 20.54 2.96 6.24
CA LEU A 85 19.46 3.09 7.23
C LEU A 85 19.96 2.75 8.64
N TRP A 86 19.74 3.67 9.56
CA TRP A 86 19.92 3.48 10.99
C TRP A 86 18.59 3.69 11.72
N VAL A 87 18.31 2.85 12.70
CA VAL A 87 17.14 2.95 13.58
C VAL A 87 17.61 3.01 15.01
N SER A 88 17.09 3.97 15.79
CA SER A 88 17.44 4.08 17.20
C SER A 88 17.03 2.83 17.99
N PRO A 89 17.80 2.41 19.03
CA PRO A 89 17.49 1.23 19.83
C PRO A 89 16.09 1.26 20.47
N ASP A 90 15.57 2.44 20.77
CA ASP A 90 14.22 2.64 21.32
C ASP A 90 13.10 2.56 20.26
N GLY A 91 13.45 2.40 18.97
CA GLY A 91 12.51 2.34 17.86
C GLY A 91 11.68 3.62 17.66
N ARG A 92 12.23 4.78 18.04
CA ARG A 92 11.52 6.07 17.93
C ARG A 92 12.03 6.96 16.82
N ARG A 93 13.29 6.76 16.41
CA ARG A 93 13.97 7.60 15.41
C ARG A 93 14.63 6.73 14.36
N PHE A 94 14.80 7.29 13.18
CA PHE A 94 15.55 6.67 12.10
C PHE A 94 16.25 7.72 11.26
N GLN A 95 17.23 7.28 10.49
CA GLN A 95 18.04 8.14 9.65
C GLN A 95 18.59 7.33 8.48
N PHE A 96 18.59 7.93 7.30
CA PHE A 96 19.42 7.47 6.21
C PHE A 96 20.74 8.25 6.28
N THR A 97 21.84 7.59 6.62
CA THR A 97 23.16 8.23 6.85
C THR A 97 23.88 8.57 5.55
N GLY A 98 23.38 8.08 4.41
CA GLY A 98 24.01 8.26 3.11
C GLY A 98 25.20 7.29 2.90
N GLY A 99 26.07 7.62 1.97
CA GLY A 99 27.20 6.81 1.53
C GLY A 99 26.85 5.87 0.38
N PRO A 100 27.81 5.05 -0.09
CA PRO A 100 27.62 4.14 -1.20
C PRO A 100 26.48 3.16 -0.95
N ALA A 101 25.71 2.86 -1.99
CA ALA A 101 24.62 1.90 -1.92
C ALA A 101 25.17 0.45 -1.90
N GLU A 102 24.85 -0.28 -0.86
CA GLU A 102 25.08 -1.72 -0.81
C GLU A 102 23.88 -2.44 -1.44
N VAL A 103 23.93 -2.64 -2.77
CA VAL A 103 22.82 -3.23 -3.51
C VAL A 103 22.80 -4.74 -3.35
N GLN A 104 21.79 -5.25 -2.64
CA GLN A 104 21.46 -6.68 -2.61
C GLN A 104 20.67 -7.03 -3.86
N LEU A 105 21.35 -7.47 -4.92
CA LEU A 105 20.75 -7.97 -6.16
C LEU A 105 21.11 -9.44 -6.34
N GLU A 106 20.08 -10.30 -6.35
CA GLU A 106 20.17 -11.74 -6.56
C GLU A 106 19.49 -12.11 -7.89
N SER A 107 19.93 -13.21 -8.51
CA SER A 107 19.17 -13.89 -9.56
C SER A 107 18.47 -15.10 -8.96
N SER A 108 17.18 -15.26 -9.21
CA SER A 108 16.43 -16.38 -8.65
C SER A 108 16.24 -17.49 -9.68
N PRO A 109 16.55 -18.75 -9.34
CA PRO A 109 16.21 -19.90 -10.16
C PRO A 109 14.73 -20.31 -10.00
N LEU A 110 14.04 -19.79 -8.98
CA LEU A 110 12.62 -20.08 -8.73
C LEU A 110 11.75 -19.32 -9.73
N PRO A 111 10.58 -19.86 -10.08
CA PRO A 111 9.57 -19.09 -10.80
C PRO A 111 9.14 -17.87 -10.01
N LEU A 112 8.52 -16.89 -10.69
CA LEU A 112 8.17 -15.61 -10.09
C LEU A 112 7.36 -15.76 -8.80
N ASP A 113 6.32 -16.60 -8.77
CA ASP A 113 5.45 -16.77 -7.62
C ASP A 113 6.18 -17.36 -6.42
N GLY A 114 7.07 -18.35 -6.64
CA GLY A 114 7.93 -18.91 -5.61
C GLY A 114 8.96 -17.90 -5.08
N THR A 115 9.48 -17.03 -5.94
CA THR A 115 10.37 -15.93 -5.53
C THR A 115 9.63 -14.90 -4.68
N ILE A 116 8.40 -14.52 -5.07
CA ILE A 116 7.56 -13.61 -4.29
C ILE A 116 7.29 -14.20 -2.89
N GLU A 117 6.87 -15.47 -2.82
CA GLU A 117 6.58 -16.13 -1.54
C GLU A 117 7.83 -16.22 -0.65
N ARG A 118 9.00 -16.53 -1.22
CA ARG A 118 10.27 -16.51 -0.49
C ARG A 118 10.55 -15.13 0.10
N GLU A 119 10.43 -14.06 -0.68
CA GLU A 119 10.73 -12.70 -0.24
C GLU A 119 9.70 -12.13 0.76
N LEU A 120 8.45 -12.52 0.68
CA LEU A 120 7.44 -12.21 1.70
C LEU A 120 7.83 -12.73 3.09
N ASN A 121 8.55 -13.86 3.15
CA ASN A 121 8.88 -14.55 4.39
C ASN A 121 10.31 -14.36 4.87
N ARG A 122 11.23 -13.92 4.01
CA ARG A 122 12.65 -13.74 4.35
C ARG A 122 12.84 -12.49 5.22
N PRO A 123 13.27 -12.59 6.49
CA PRO A 123 13.42 -11.44 7.37
C PRO A 123 14.46 -10.44 6.86
N PHE A 124 14.33 -9.18 7.27
CA PHE A 124 15.36 -8.17 7.15
C PHE A 124 16.21 -8.15 8.42
N ASP A 125 17.53 -7.83 8.26
CA ASP A 125 18.40 -7.57 9.38
C ASP A 125 17.91 -6.38 10.19
N THR A 126 17.97 -6.51 11.51
CA THR A 126 17.50 -5.49 12.45
C THR A 126 18.62 -4.88 13.28
N ALA A 127 19.87 -5.35 13.11
CA ALA A 127 21.04 -4.89 13.84
C ALA A 127 21.91 -3.96 12.99
N GLY A 128 22.52 -2.97 13.64
CA GLY A 128 23.50 -2.08 13.02
C GLY A 128 22.98 -1.23 11.87
N ARG A 129 23.81 -1.03 10.84
CA ARG A 129 23.45 -0.36 9.60
C ARG A 129 22.63 -1.31 8.74
N GLN A 130 21.37 -0.97 8.49
CA GLN A 130 20.41 -1.83 7.82
C GLN A 130 20.30 -1.49 6.33
N ASN A 131 20.08 -2.50 5.50
CA ASN A 131 19.64 -2.32 4.13
C ASN A 131 18.16 -2.72 4.04
N PRO A 132 17.24 -1.76 3.89
CA PRO A 132 15.81 -2.05 3.88
C PRO A 132 15.27 -2.50 2.51
N PHE A 133 16.11 -2.72 1.53
CA PHE A 133 15.73 -3.09 0.17
C PHE A 133 16.50 -4.32 -0.32
N ARG A 134 15.78 -5.31 -0.85
CA ARG A 134 16.35 -6.45 -1.58
C ARG A 134 15.76 -6.52 -2.97
N PHE A 135 16.62 -6.71 -3.95
CA PHE A 135 16.24 -6.82 -5.35
C PHE A 135 16.52 -8.24 -5.84
N VAL A 136 15.57 -8.82 -6.57
CA VAL A 136 15.74 -10.13 -7.18
C VAL A 136 15.33 -10.06 -8.65
N ALA A 137 16.20 -10.48 -9.54
CA ALA A 137 15.91 -10.63 -10.94
C ALA A 137 15.41 -12.06 -11.22
N VAL A 138 14.27 -12.18 -11.91
CA VAL A 138 13.66 -13.45 -12.31
C VAL A 138 13.46 -13.43 -13.82
N GLY A 139 13.95 -14.44 -14.54
CA GLY A 139 13.77 -14.53 -16.00
C GLY A 139 12.29 -14.55 -16.39
N ALA A 140 11.96 -13.92 -17.50
CA ALA A 140 10.64 -13.91 -18.12
C ALA A 140 10.77 -14.28 -19.61
N SER A 141 9.65 -14.64 -20.26
CA SER A 141 9.62 -14.96 -21.69
C SER A 141 10.07 -13.79 -22.56
N GLN A 142 9.81 -12.57 -22.10
CA GLN A 142 10.28 -11.33 -22.69
C GLN A 142 10.96 -10.49 -21.62
N GLY A 143 12.30 -10.49 -21.59
CA GLY A 143 13.07 -9.74 -20.61
C GLY A 143 13.13 -10.43 -19.23
N PHE A 144 12.86 -9.67 -18.16
CA PHE A 144 12.92 -10.17 -16.80
C PHE A 144 11.95 -9.41 -15.88
N HIS A 145 11.62 -10.04 -14.76
CA HIS A 145 10.94 -9.39 -13.65
C HIS A 145 11.95 -8.88 -12.64
N LEU A 146 11.86 -7.60 -12.28
CA LEU A 146 12.58 -7.05 -11.15
C LEU A 146 11.65 -7.05 -9.93
N VAL A 147 11.99 -7.89 -8.97
CA VAL A 147 11.28 -8.04 -7.69
C VAL A 147 11.99 -7.18 -6.65
N LEU A 148 11.26 -6.32 -5.97
CA LEU A 148 11.73 -5.53 -4.83
C LEU A 148 10.97 -5.93 -3.58
N ALA A 149 11.65 -6.57 -2.63
CA ALA A 149 11.19 -6.71 -1.26
C ALA A 149 11.76 -5.58 -0.39
N TYR A 150 10.96 -5.07 0.54
CA TYR A 150 11.42 -4.00 1.42
C TYR A 150 10.85 -4.12 2.83
N ASP A 151 11.56 -3.57 3.80
CA ASP A 151 11.07 -3.48 5.17
C ASP A 151 9.94 -2.45 5.24
N HIS A 152 8.72 -2.90 5.57
CA HIS A 152 7.50 -2.12 5.37
C HIS A 152 7.45 -0.80 6.15
N PHE A 153 8.20 -0.66 7.24
CA PHE A 153 8.19 0.59 8.00
C PHE A 153 8.86 1.76 7.27
N VAL A 154 9.76 1.50 6.30
CA VAL A 154 10.49 2.57 5.61
C VAL A 154 9.65 3.29 4.58
N ALA A 155 8.74 2.57 3.88
CA ALA A 155 8.08 3.11 2.70
C ALA A 155 6.61 2.72 2.59
N GLY A 156 5.81 3.62 2.00
CA GLY A 156 4.48 3.32 1.50
C GLY A 156 4.53 2.75 0.09
N GLY A 157 3.49 2.00 -0.30
CA GLY A 157 3.44 1.33 -1.61
C GLY A 157 3.55 2.28 -2.81
N ASP A 158 2.95 3.47 -2.73
CA ASP A 158 3.05 4.52 -3.76
C ASP A 158 4.46 5.08 -3.94
N SER A 159 5.23 5.18 -2.84
CA SER A 159 6.63 5.62 -2.90
C SER A 159 7.53 4.55 -3.52
N ILE A 160 7.26 3.28 -3.23
CA ILE A 160 7.98 2.15 -3.84
C ILE A 160 7.64 2.01 -5.32
N VAL A 161 6.39 2.27 -5.71
CA VAL A 161 6.03 2.34 -7.15
C VAL A 161 6.93 3.36 -7.86
N ARG A 162 7.04 4.58 -7.33
CA ARG A 162 7.90 5.62 -7.92
C ARG A 162 9.38 5.23 -7.96
N LEU A 163 9.91 4.61 -6.90
CA LEU A 163 11.28 4.12 -6.86
C LEU A 163 11.53 3.03 -7.91
N LEU A 164 10.66 2.03 -7.96
CA LEU A 164 10.84 0.88 -8.84
C LEU A 164 10.63 1.26 -10.32
N THR A 165 9.68 2.15 -10.60
CA THR A 165 9.48 2.74 -11.93
C THR A 165 10.70 3.51 -12.39
N ASP A 166 11.29 4.34 -11.52
CA ASP A 166 12.48 5.12 -11.82
C ASP A 166 13.72 4.24 -12.11
N ILE A 167 13.88 3.15 -11.35
CA ILE A 167 14.92 2.15 -11.61
C ILE A 167 14.69 1.48 -12.97
N ALA A 168 13.45 1.05 -13.28
CA ALA A 168 13.12 0.39 -14.53
C ALA A 168 13.29 1.33 -15.73
N SER A 169 12.82 2.57 -15.63
CA SER A 169 12.97 3.58 -16.68
C SER A 169 14.43 3.92 -16.94
N GLY A 170 15.24 4.09 -15.88
CA GLY A 170 16.67 4.32 -16.01
C GLY A 170 17.44 3.12 -16.58
N TYR A 171 16.95 1.90 -16.36
CA TYR A 171 17.50 0.71 -17.01
C TYR A 171 17.17 0.67 -18.51
N LEU A 172 15.95 1.07 -18.92
CA LEU A 172 15.52 1.08 -20.32
C LEU A 172 16.11 2.26 -21.08
N ALA A 173 16.21 3.44 -20.47
CA ALA A 173 16.69 4.68 -21.06
C ALA A 173 17.71 5.36 -20.12
N PRO A 174 19.02 5.01 -20.21
CA PRO A 174 20.05 5.51 -19.29
C PRO A 174 20.22 7.03 -19.26
N ASP A 175 19.98 7.67 -20.40
CA ASP A 175 20.12 9.11 -20.61
C ASP A 175 18.89 9.92 -20.13
N ALA A 176 17.83 9.21 -19.69
CA ALA A 176 16.65 9.90 -19.15
C ALA A 176 16.98 10.62 -17.82
N PRO A 177 16.56 11.89 -17.69
CA PRO A 177 16.83 12.64 -16.46
C PRO A 177 16.21 11.94 -15.25
N ALA A 178 16.95 11.89 -14.16
CA ALA A 178 16.47 11.31 -12.92
C ALA A 178 15.25 12.10 -12.39
N THR A 179 14.21 11.37 -12.05
CA THR A 179 13.02 11.94 -11.42
C THR A 179 13.34 12.55 -10.05
N GLN A 180 12.54 13.53 -9.62
CA GLN A 180 12.75 14.30 -8.38
C GLN A 180 13.08 13.44 -7.15
N ARG A 181 13.95 13.96 -6.27
CA ARG A 181 14.24 13.38 -4.95
C ARG A 181 12.94 13.19 -4.16
N LEU A 182 12.73 11.99 -3.64
CA LEU A 182 11.68 11.74 -2.66
C LEU A 182 12.22 12.12 -1.27
N PRO A 183 11.65 13.09 -0.56
CA PRO A 183 12.06 13.33 0.81
C PRO A 183 11.80 12.07 1.65
N ALA A 184 12.81 11.65 2.39
CA ALA A 184 12.72 10.44 3.21
C ALA A 184 11.61 10.53 4.27
N VAL A 185 11.24 11.75 4.67
CA VAL A 185 10.30 11.99 5.77
C VAL A 185 9.44 13.21 5.51
N ALA A 186 8.15 13.11 5.86
CA ALA A 186 7.29 14.27 6.02
C ALA A 186 7.40 14.79 7.46
N GLY A 187 7.48 16.11 7.63
CA GLY A 187 7.46 16.76 8.96
C GLY A 187 6.14 16.58 9.73
N SER A 188 5.14 15.92 9.13
CA SER A 188 3.81 15.70 9.70
C SER A 188 3.68 14.34 10.36
N THR A 189 3.04 14.30 11.52
CA THR A 189 2.76 13.07 12.27
C THR A 189 1.26 12.90 12.49
N TYR A 190 0.80 11.67 12.82
CA TYR A 190 -0.61 11.47 13.21
C TYR A 190 -1.01 12.36 14.37
N ARG A 191 -0.10 12.63 15.32
CA ARG A 191 -0.35 13.55 16.44
C ARG A 191 -0.61 14.98 15.93
N SER A 192 0.20 15.50 15.01
CA SER A 192 0.00 16.83 14.44
C SER A 192 -1.30 16.93 13.65
N LEU A 193 -1.69 15.87 12.93
CA LEU A 193 -2.99 15.80 12.24
C LEU A 193 -4.16 15.88 13.23
N LEU A 194 -4.13 15.08 14.29
CA LEU A 194 -5.18 15.05 15.30
C LEU A 194 -5.31 16.38 16.07
N LEU A 195 -4.18 17.02 16.42
CA LEU A 195 -4.17 18.32 17.10
C LEU A 195 -4.64 19.46 16.19
N ARG A 196 -4.33 19.41 14.91
CA ARG A 196 -4.72 20.42 13.92
C ARG A 196 -6.22 20.38 13.59
N HIS A 197 -6.84 19.21 13.74
CA HIS A 197 -8.26 19.00 13.43
C HIS A 197 -9.04 18.50 14.64
N PRO A 198 -9.25 19.35 15.68
CA PRO A 198 -9.90 18.94 16.94
C PRO A 198 -11.32 18.41 16.72
N GLY A 199 -12.08 18.96 15.77
CA GLY A 199 -13.41 18.48 15.44
C GLY A 199 -13.43 17.06 14.85
N TRP A 200 -12.42 16.68 14.04
CA TRP A 200 -12.29 15.30 13.55
C TRP A 200 -11.89 14.37 14.68
N THR A 201 -10.97 14.81 15.55
CA THR A 201 -10.49 14.05 16.70
C THR A 201 -11.62 13.77 17.68
N LEU A 202 -12.40 14.80 18.05
CA LEU A 202 -13.57 14.64 18.92
C LEU A 202 -14.58 13.65 18.35
N ARG A 203 -14.92 13.78 17.06
CA ARG A 203 -15.83 12.84 16.36
C ARG A 203 -15.27 11.41 16.35
N ALA A 204 -13.96 11.25 16.19
CA ALA A 204 -13.32 9.95 16.24
C ALA A 204 -13.41 9.35 17.65
N VAL A 205 -13.12 10.12 18.70
CA VAL A 205 -13.21 9.68 20.11
C VAL A 205 -14.64 9.27 20.46
N LEU A 206 -15.63 10.13 20.22
CA LEU A 206 -17.05 9.86 20.49
C LEU A 206 -17.58 8.63 19.72
N GLY A 207 -16.93 8.28 18.63
CA GLY A 207 -17.30 7.12 17.83
C GLY A 207 -16.64 5.80 18.24
N LEU A 208 -15.68 5.79 19.18
CA LEU A 208 -15.00 4.56 19.63
C LEU A 208 -15.94 3.50 20.21
N PRO A 209 -16.97 3.83 21.04
CA PRO A 209 -17.90 2.82 21.53
C PRO A 209 -18.68 2.12 20.40
N ARG A 210 -19.15 2.88 19.41
CA ARG A 210 -19.84 2.31 18.23
C ARG A 210 -18.93 1.41 17.40
N MET A 211 -17.64 1.79 17.24
CA MET A 211 -16.64 0.94 16.60
C MET A 211 -16.42 -0.35 17.38
N ALA A 212 -16.28 -0.28 18.70
CA ALA A 212 -16.11 -1.45 19.56
C ALA A 212 -17.33 -2.39 19.49
N ALA A 213 -18.56 -1.84 19.49
CA ALA A 213 -19.79 -2.64 19.34
C ALA A 213 -19.82 -3.36 17.99
N ARG A 214 -19.43 -2.70 16.88
CA ARG A 214 -19.35 -3.32 15.55
C ARG A 214 -18.31 -4.44 15.50
N VAL A 215 -17.11 -4.19 16.05
CA VAL A 215 -16.04 -5.18 16.12
C VAL A 215 -16.46 -6.45 16.87
N ARG A 216 -17.30 -6.32 17.91
CA ARG A 216 -17.80 -7.47 18.66
C ARG A 216 -18.72 -8.38 17.86
N ARG A 217 -19.33 -7.91 16.78
CA ARG A 217 -20.20 -8.69 15.89
C ARG A 217 -19.44 -9.51 14.86
N ALA A 218 -18.16 -9.21 14.64
CA ALA A 218 -17.35 -9.91 13.67
C ALA A 218 -16.93 -11.30 14.18
N CYS A 219 -17.11 -12.32 13.36
CA CYS A 219 -16.58 -13.66 13.60
C CYS A 219 -15.05 -13.66 13.47
N ARG A 220 -14.40 -14.56 14.23
CA ARG A 220 -12.94 -14.63 14.28
C ARG A 220 -12.42 -15.66 13.29
N PRO A 221 -11.41 -15.34 12.46
CA PRO A 221 -10.69 -16.36 11.73
C PRO A 221 -9.90 -17.24 12.70
N PRO A 222 -9.88 -18.57 12.48
CA PRO A 222 -9.09 -19.50 13.31
C PRO A 222 -7.58 -19.32 13.03
N GLY A 223 -6.72 -19.87 13.91
CA GLY A 223 -5.28 -19.99 13.67
C GLY A 223 -4.46 -18.70 13.62
N MET A 224 -5.06 -17.54 13.93
CA MET A 224 -4.38 -16.23 13.90
C MET A 224 -3.33 -16.04 15.00
N ASP A 225 -3.43 -16.77 16.08
CA ASP A 225 -2.50 -16.77 17.24
C ASP A 225 -1.40 -17.83 17.11
N SER A 226 -1.37 -18.59 16.02
CA SER A 226 -0.33 -19.55 15.71
C SER A 226 1.06 -18.92 15.69
N ALA A 227 2.07 -19.68 16.12
CA ALA A 227 3.47 -19.30 16.01
C ALA A 227 3.95 -19.30 14.55
N ASP A 228 3.37 -20.16 13.68
CA ASP A 228 3.59 -20.09 12.24
C ASP A 228 2.83 -18.91 11.66
N ALA A 229 3.58 -17.86 11.37
CA ALA A 229 3.09 -16.64 10.76
C ALA A 229 3.51 -16.52 9.27
N SER A 230 3.94 -17.61 8.65
CA SER A 230 4.39 -17.63 7.26
C SER A 230 3.26 -17.24 6.29
N ASN A 231 3.63 -16.51 5.25
CA ASN A 231 2.74 -16.09 4.19
C ASN A 231 2.83 -17.06 3.01
N GLY A 232 1.69 -17.43 2.46
CA GLY A 232 1.57 -17.97 1.11
C GLY A 232 1.15 -16.86 0.14
N PHE A 233 1.20 -17.15 -1.15
CA PHE A 233 0.88 -16.21 -2.20
C PHE A 233 0.10 -16.87 -3.33
N VAL A 234 -0.94 -16.18 -3.81
CA VAL A 234 -1.63 -16.47 -5.06
C VAL A 234 -1.97 -15.16 -5.78
N ARG A 235 -2.17 -15.22 -7.08
CA ARG A 235 -2.55 -14.05 -7.87
C ARG A 235 -3.62 -14.38 -8.90
N CYS A 236 -4.38 -13.36 -9.27
CA CYS A 236 -5.24 -13.37 -10.46
C CYS A 236 -5.22 -11.98 -11.11
N GLN A 237 -5.80 -11.86 -12.29
CA GLN A 237 -5.77 -10.65 -13.09
C GLN A 237 -7.11 -10.44 -13.79
N LEU A 238 -7.54 -9.18 -13.87
CA LEU A 238 -8.62 -8.76 -14.75
C LEU A 238 -8.00 -8.13 -16.00
N GLY A 239 -8.45 -8.60 -17.16
CA GLY A 239 -8.07 -8.03 -18.46
C GLY A 239 -8.76 -6.70 -18.73
N PRO A 240 -8.42 -6.02 -19.85
CA PRO A 240 -8.94 -4.69 -20.17
C PRO A 240 -10.46 -4.61 -20.22
N ALA A 241 -11.13 -5.57 -20.86
CA ALA A 241 -12.60 -5.61 -20.96
C ALA A 241 -13.24 -5.75 -19.56
N GLN A 242 -12.71 -6.66 -18.72
CA GLN A 242 -13.20 -6.90 -17.37
C GLN A 242 -13.00 -5.67 -16.47
N LEU A 243 -11.81 -5.02 -16.53
CA LEU A 243 -11.54 -3.82 -15.77
C LEU A 243 -12.44 -2.65 -16.21
N HIS A 244 -12.65 -2.50 -17.52
CA HIS A 244 -13.56 -1.47 -18.06
C HIS A 244 -14.98 -1.70 -17.55
N ALA A 245 -15.51 -2.93 -17.64
CA ALA A 245 -16.85 -3.29 -17.15
C ALA A 245 -16.97 -3.05 -15.63
N LEU A 246 -15.95 -3.43 -14.84
CA LEU A 246 -15.91 -3.19 -13.39
C LEU A 246 -15.98 -1.70 -13.05
N VAL A 247 -15.22 -0.86 -13.75
CA VAL A 247 -15.23 0.61 -13.56
C VAL A 247 -16.56 1.21 -14.00
N ALA A 248 -17.13 0.75 -15.12
CA ALA A 248 -18.43 1.19 -15.63
C ALA A 248 -19.56 0.84 -14.63
N ALA A 249 -19.57 -0.39 -14.12
CA ALA A 249 -20.50 -0.82 -13.09
C ALA A 249 -20.39 0.02 -11.82
N GLY A 250 -19.16 0.32 -11.37
CA GLY A 250 -18.94 1.20 -10.22
C GLY A 250 -19.55 2.58 -10.41
N LYS A 251 -19.41 3.17 -11.60
CA LYS A 251 -20.04 4.45 -11.96
C LYS A 251 -21.56 4.34 -12.02
N ALA A 252 -22.10 3.32 -12.68
CA ALA A 252 -23.54 3.11 -12.84
C ALA A 252 -24.25 2.86 -11.49
N TRP A 253 -23.58 2.16 -10.57
CA TRP A 253 -24.13 1.87 -9.23
C TRP A 253 -23.81 2.95 -8.19
N GLY A 254 -23.04 3.99 -8.55
CA GLY A 254 -22.65 5.06 -7.63
C GLY A 254 -21.69 4.62 -6.52
N VAL A 255 -20.90 3.58 -6.75
CA VAL A 255 -19.98 2.98 -5.77
C VAL A 255 -18.52 3.04 -6.22
N SER A 256 -17.58 2.89 -5.30
CA SER A 256 -16.16 2.88 -5.67
C SER A 256 -15.70 1.47 -6.05
N VAL A 257 -14.65 1.38 -6.89
CA VAL A 257 -13.97 0.10 -7.20
C VAL A 257 -13.51 -0.60 -5.92
N ASN A 258 -13.10 0.14 -4.90
CA ASN A 258 -12.74 -0.46 -3.62
C ASN A 258 -13.93 -1.10 -2.89
N ASP A 259 -15.15 -0.57 -3.05
CA ASP A 259 -16.36 -1.18 -2.46
C ASP A 259 -16.70 -2.48 -3.20
N LEU A 260 -16.50 -2.52 -4.53
CA LEU A 260 -16.61 -3.74 -5.34
C LEU A 260 -15.60 -4.81 -4.90
N LEU A 261 -14.33 -4.43 -4.70
CA LEU A 261 -13.31 -5.35 -4.22
C LEU A 261 -13.60 -5.89 -2.81
N LEU A 262 -14.10 -5.05 -1.90
CA LEU A 262 -14.50 -5.46 -0.56
C LEU A 262 -15.66 -6.46 -0.60
N ALA A 263 -16.69 -6.18 -1.38
CA ALA A 263 -17.86 -7.06 -1.50
C ALA A 263 -17.50 -8.40 -2.17
N ALA A 264 -16.71 -8.36 -3.25
CA ALA A 264 -16.25 -9.58 -3.91
C ALA A 264 -15.40 -10.45 -2.98
N LEU A 265 -14.50 -9.82 -2.18
CA LEU A 265 -13.73 -10.54 -1.15
C LEU A 265 -14.62 -11.13 -0.06
N MET A 266 -15.68 -10.42 0.36
CA MET A 266 -16.65 -10.95 1.32
C MET A 266 -17.40 -12.17 0.75
N LEU A 267 -17.85 -12.11 -0.51
CA LEU A 267 -18.49 -13.25 -1.16
C LEU A 267 -17.56 -14.46 -1.23
N ALA A 268 -16.32 -14.26 -1.65
CA ALA A 268 -15.32 -15.33 -1.76
C ALA A 268 -14.93 -15.94 -0.41
N LEU A 269 -14.93 -15.15 0.68
CA LEU A 269 -14.61 -15.59 2.04
C LEU A 269 -15.83 -16.19 2.78
N ALA A 270 -17.04 -15.89 2.36
CA ALA A 270 -18.25 -16.32 3.06
C ALA A 270 -18.37 -17.83 3.27
N PRO A 271 -18.00 -18.70 2.30
CA PRO A 271 -18.01 -20.16 2.50
C PRO A 271 -17.00 -20.64 3.56
N LEU A 272 -15.92 -19.88 3.79
CA LEU A 272 -14.85 -20.22 4.73
C LEU A 272 -15.18 -19.78 6.17
N ALA A 273 -16.02 -18.77 6.32
CA ALA A 273 -16.38 -18.17 7.61
C ALA A 273 -17.65 -18.79 8.21
N THR A 274 -17.78 -20.11 8.20
CA THR A 274 -18.97 -20.85 8.66
C THR A 274 -19.30 -20.62 10.13
N SER A 275 -18.31 -20.33 10.97
CA SER A 275 -18.50 -20.04 12.39
C SER A 275 -19.46 -18.87 12.67
N ARG A 276 -19.70 -17.96 11.70
CA ARG A 276 -20.66 -16.86 11.84
C ARG A 276 -22.10 -17.34 11.98
N GLN A 277 -22.45 -18.49 11.39
CA GLN A 277 -23.78 -19.07 11.45
C GLN A 277 -24.11 -19.68 12.82
N ALA A 278 -23.07 -20.14 13.55
CA ALA A 278 -23.23 -20.78 14.84
C ALA A 278 -23.34 -19.78 16.03
N HIS A 279 -22.99 -18.51 15.83
CA HIS A 279 -22.92 -17.54 16.92
C HIS A 279 -23.90 -16.36 16.75
N ARG A 280 -24.89 -16.25 17.65
CA ARG A 280 -25.85 -15.11 17.66
C ARG A 280 -25.17 -13.73 17.71
N GLN A 281 -24.06 -13.59 18.44
CA GLN A 281 -23.40 -12.30 18.64
C GLN A 281 -22.28 -12.01 17.64
N ARG A 282 -21.70 -13.07 17.00
CA ARG A 282 -20.58 -12.94 16.06
C ARG A 282 -20.96 -13.49 14.69
N ASN A 283 -21.97 -12.86 14.12
CA ASN A 283 -22.61 -13.29 12.88
C ASN A 283 -22.18 -12.49 11.63
N GLU A 284 -21.26 -11.53 11.80
CA GLU A 284 -20.75 -10.75 10.67
C GLU A 284 -19.39 -11.28 10.19
N LEU A 285 -19.23 -11.41 8.88
CA LEU A 285 -17.94 -11.49 8.22
C LEU A 285 -17.37 -10.08 8.08
N ALA A 286 -16.15 -9.86 8.56
CA ALA A 286 -15.53 -8.55 8.50
C ALA A 286 -14.27 -8.56 7.65
N VAL A 287 -14.13 -7.53 6.81
CA VAL A 287 -12.92 -7.22 6.04
C VAL A 287 -12.44 -5.81 6.33
N ALA A 288 -11.16 -5.54 6.12
CA ALA A 288 -10.58 -4.22 6.33
C ALA A 288 -10.38 -3.49 4.98
N SER A 289 -10.69 -2.20 4.95
CA SER A 289 -10.21 -1.31 3.89
C SER A 289 -8.99 -0.56 4.38
N ILE A 290 -7.89 -0.63 3.63
CA ILE A 290 -6.63 0.04 3.93
C ILE A 290 -6.55 1.29 3.05
N LEU A 291 -6.36 2.45 3.68
CA LEU A 291 -6.35 3.77 3.03
C LEU A 291 -4.97 4.42 3.11
N ASN A 292 -4.58 5.10 2.04
CA ASN A 292 -3.48 6.04 2.03
C ASN A 292 -3.99 7.41 2.49
N MET A 293 -3.43 7.93 3.59
CA MET A 293 -3.83 9.20 4.21
C MET A 293 -2.97 10.39 3.78
N ARG A 294 -2.06 10.25 2.81
CA ARG A 294 -1.13 11.34 2.44
C ARG A 294 -1.85 12.66 2.13
N LYS A 295 -3.04 12.58 1.54
CA LYS A 295 -3.86 13.76 1.22
C LYS A 295 -4.38 14.52 2.44
N ASP A 296 -4.44 13.87 3.61
CA ASP A 296 -4.87 14.50 4.87
C ASP A 296 -3.71 15.26 5.57
N PHE A 297 -2.46 15.07 5.11
CA PHE A 297 -1.29 15.73 5.65
C PHE A 297 -0.87 16.91 4.75
N GLN A 298 -0.61 18.05 5.34
CA GLN A 298 -0.09 19.25 4.66
C GLN A 298 1.44 19.20 4.54
N GLY A 299 2.01 19.98 3.62
CA GLY A 299 3.45 20.25 3.59
C GLY A 299 4.31 19.13 3.04
N GLY A 300 3.93 18.53 1.88
CA GLY A 300 4.83 17.63 1.14
C GLY A 300 4.76 16.17 1.54
N ALA A 301 3.78 15.75 2.39
CA ALA A 301 3.56 14.33 2.67
C ALA A 301 3.25 13.51 1.40
N GLY A 302 2.79 14.16 0.33
CA GLY A 302 2.55 13.53 -0.97
C GLY A 302 3.79 12.89 -1.58
N ALA A 303 4.98 13.45 -1.33
CA ALA A 303 6.26 12.96 -1.85
C ALA A 303 7.08 12.16 -0.82
N ALA A 304 6.65 12.06 0.45
CA ALA A 304 7.42 11.39 1.48
C ALA A 304 7.51 9.87 1.26
N LEU A 305 8.66 9.27 1.59
CA LEU A 305 8.87 7.83 1.53
C LEU A 305 8.00 7.08 2.54
N SER A 306 7.89 7.59 3.77
CA SER A 306 7.20 6.98 4.91
C SER A 306 5.74 6.59 4.62
N PRO A 307 5.26 5.47 5.17
CA PRO A 307 3.85 5.08 5.05
C PRO A 307 2.95 5.96 5.92
N PHE A 308 1.86 6.46 5.33
CA PHE A 308 0.77 7.17 6.01
C PHE A 308 -0.53 6.41 5.76
N LEU A 309 -0.82 5.45 6.60
CA LEU A 309 -1.91 4.51 6.42
C LEU A 309 -2.94 4.64 7.53
N ALA A 310 -4.19 4.38 7.18
CA ALA A 310 -5.26 4.06 8.10
C ALA A 310 -6.01 2.83 7.59
N SER A 311 -6.73 2.18 8.48
CA SER A 311 -7.65 1.11 8.11
C SER A 311 -8.95 1.26 8.87
N PHE A 312 -10.01 0.73 8.28
CA PHE A 312 -11.30 0.57 8.95
C PHE A 312 -11.93 -0.76 8.57
N GLN A 313 -12.72 -1.28 9.48
CA GLN A 313 -13.43 -2.54 9.32
C GLN A 313 -14.80 -2.32 8.69
N VAL A 314 -15.14 -3.21 7.75
CA VAL A 314 -16.47 -3.36 7.16
C VAL A 314 -16.96 -4.75 7.55
N GLY A 315 -18.04 -4.83 8.32
CA GLY A 315 -18.68 -6.08 8.74
C GLY A 315 -20.07 -6.21 8.09
N HIS A 316 -20.39 -7.40 7.60
CA HIS A 316 -21.68 -7.74 7.01
C HIS A 316 -22.03 -9.21 7.26
N PRO A 317 -23.29 -9.58 7.47
CA PRO A 317 -23.71 -10.98 7.67
C PRO A 317 -23.42 -11.87 6.46
N VAL A 318 -23.45 -11.31 5.24
CA VAL A 318 -23.34 -12.02 3.96
C VAL A 318 -24.28 -13.22 3.93
N PRO A 319 -25.61 -13.00 3.88
CA PRO A 319 -26.57 -14.09 3.84
C PRO A 319 -26.37 -14.92 2.57
N GLU A 320 -26.78 -16.16 2.63
CA GLU A 320 -26.72 -17.08 1.50
C GLU A 320 -27.57 -16.54 0.33
N GLY A 321 -27.04 -16.60 -0.88
CA GLY A 321 -27.73 -16.10 -2.10
C GLY A 321 -27.65 -14.60 -2.34
N ILE A 322 -27.04 -13.79 -1.44
CA ILE A 322 -26.89 -12.35 -1.70
C ILE A 322 -26.07 -12.10 -2.98
N GLY A 323 -26.62 -11.26 -3.86
CA GLY A 323 -25.96 -10.86 -5.10
C GLY A 323 -24.84 -9.82 -4.88
N LEU A 324 -23.86 -9.77 -5.80
CA LEU A 324 -22.77 -8.80 -5.70
C LEU A 324 -23.30 -7.35 -5.65
N ARG A 325 -24.27 -6.98 -6.50
CA ARG A 325 -24.79 -5.62 -6.57
C ARG A 325 -25.43 -5.17 -5.25
N GLU A 326 -26.22 -6.06 -4.63
CA GLU A 326 -26.84 -5.81 -3.33
C GLU A 326 -25.78 -5.64 -2.22
N LEU A 327 -24.83 -6.60 -2.13
CA LEU A 327 -23.76 -6.52 -1.13
C LEU A 327 -22.88 -5.28 -1.32
N VAL A 328 -22.60 -4.86 -2.55
CA VAL A 328 -21.83 -3.63 -2.82
C VAL A 328 -22.58 -2.40 -2.35
N ALA A 329 -23.90 -2.32 -2.52
CA ALA A 329 -24.70 -1.21 -2.02
C ALA A 329 -24.64 -1.12 -0.48
N ASP A 330 -24.74 -2.26 0.22
CA ASP A 330 -24.62 -2.32 1.68
C ASP A 330 -23.22 -1.95 2.15
N VAL A 331 -22.17 -2.46 1.49
CA VAL A 331 -20.77 -2.10 1.74
C VAL A 331 -20.56 -0.59 1.55
N HIS A 332 -21.10 -0.02 0.47
CA HIS A 332 -21.00 1.42 0.19
C HIS A 332 -21.70 2.25 1.26
N ALA A 333 -22.88 1.86 1.71
CA ALA A 333 -23.58 2.53 2.80
C ALA A 333 -22.76 2.58 4.11
N ILE A 334 -21.88 1.60 4.33
CA ILE A 334 -20.94 1.58 5.46
C ILE A 334 -19.71 2.44 5.18
N THR A 335 -19.12 2.34 3.99
CA THR A 335 -17.81 2.94 3.68
C THR A 335 -17.90 4.44 3.37
N ALA A 336 -18.96 4.89 2.70
CA ALA A 336 -19.13 6.29 2.30
C ALA A 336 -19.11 7.27 3.49
N PRO A 337 -19.86 7.06 4.59
CA PRO A 337 -19.78 7.93 5.76
C PRO A 337 -18.44 7.82 6.49
N ILE A 338 -17.75 6.66 6.45
CA ILE A 338 -16.42 6.51 7.05
C ILE A 338 -15.42 7.40 6.33
N ARG A 339 -15.45 7.43 5.00
CA ARG A 339 -14.55 8.24 4.19
C ARG A 339 -14.88 9.73 4.25
N SER A 340 -16.14 10.11 4.00
CA SER A 340 -16.58 11.52 3.95
C SER A 340 -16.39 12.24 5.29
N LYS A 341 -16.66 11.55 6.40
CA LYS A 341 -16.55 12.09 7.77
C LYS A 341 -15.21 11.76 8.45
N ARG A 342 -14.24 11.17 7.73
CA ARG A 342 -12.90 10.76 8.21
C ARG A 342 -12.94 9.86 9.47
N LEU A 343 -13.95 8.98 9.56
CA LEU A 343 -14.13 8.11 10.72
C LEU A 343 -13.06 7.02 10.85
N TYR A 344 -12.23 6.80 9.82
CA TYR A 344 -11.04 5.94 9.87
C TYR A 344 -10.00 6.41 10.90
N LEU A 345 -10.04 7.68 11.36
CA LEU A 345 -9.20 8.16 12.45
C LEU A 345 -9.43 7.41 13.77
N ARG A 346 -10.59 6.77 13.95
CA ARG A 346 -10.85 5.86 15.08
C ARG A 346 -9.86 4.71 15.12
N GLY A 347 -9.51 4.16 13.95
CA GLY A 347 -8.48 3.12 13.82
C GLY A 347 -7.10 3.59 14.28
N ILE A 348 -6.74 4.85 13.99
CA ILE A 348 -5.48 5.45 14.46
C ILE A 348 -5.47 5.60 15.98
N LEU A 349 -6.58 6.04 16.58
CA LEU A 349 -6.70 6.13 18.04
C LEU A 349 -6.62 4.74 18.71
N ALA A 350 -7.30 3.75 18.15
CA ALA A 350 -7.24 2.37 18.62
C ALA A 350 -5.84 1.76 18.48
N LEU A 351 -5.14 2.06 17.40
CA LEU A 351 -3.74 1.66 17.21
C LEU A 351 -2.83 2.34 18.25
N GLY A 352 -3.08 3.61 18.57
CA GLY A 352 -2.38 4.33 19.64
C GLY A 352 -2.55 3.66 21.00
N LEU A 353 -3.76 3.26 21.36
CA LEU A 353 -4.03 2.49 22.57
C LEU A 353 -3.33 1.12 22.54
N SER A 354 -3.39 0.41 21.42
CA SER A 354 -2.66 -0.87 21.25
C SER A 354 -1.16 -0.68 21.44
N ALA A 355 -0.59 0.42 20.92
CA ALA A 355 0.83 0.73 21.06
C ALA A 355 1.27 0.99 22.51
N LEU A 356 0.38 1.56 23.35
CA LEU A 356 0.62 1.76 24.77
C LEU A 356 0.57 0.43 25.55
N LEU A 357 -0.36 -0.44 25.21
CA LEU A 357 -0.53 -1.73 25.88
C LEU A 357 0.52 -2.77 25.44
N TRP A 358 1.07 -2.64 24.24
CA TRP A 358 1.94 -3.63 23.61
C TRP A 358 3.12 -4.11 24.46
N PRO A 359 3.89 -3.23 25.16
CA PRO A 359 5.03 -3.66 25.98
C PRO A 359 4.62 -4.47 27.22
N MET A 360 3.34 -4.39 27.63
CA MET A 360 2.81 -5.09 28.80
C MET A 360 2.31 -6.50 28.47
N LEU A 361 2.32 -6.88 27.18
CA LEU A 361 1.78 -8.14 26.69
C LEU A 361 2.92 -9.14 26.46
N THR A 362 2.67 -10.41 26.80
CA THR A 362 3.56 -11.51 26.40
C THR A 362 3.54 -11.70 24.86
N PRO A 363 4.57 -12.29 24.25
CA PRO A 363 4.61 -12.54 22.80
C PRO A 363 3.37 -13.30 22.28
N GLN A 364 2.86 -14.26 23.04
CA GLN A 364 1.64 -14.99 22.70
C GLN A 364 0.40 -14.08 22.68
N ARG A 365 0.25 -13.21 23.68
CA ARG A 365 -0.85 -12.22 23.73
C ARG A 365 -0.70 -11.16 22.64
N GLN A 366 0.53 -10.79 22.29
CA GLN A 366 0.79 -9.86 21.19
C GLN A 366 0.34 -10.45 19.84
N ARG A 367 0.61 -11.74 19.57
CA ARG A 367 0.15 -12.42 18.34
C ARG A 367 -1.37 -12.45 18.23
N GLY A 368 -2.08 -12.76 19.33
CA GLY A 368 -3.54 -12.86 19.36
C GLY A 368 -4.29 -11.53 19.53
N LEU A 369 -3.60 -10.41 19.81
CA LEU A 369 -4.24 -9.15 20.18
C LEU A 369 -5.28 -8.67 19.16
N PHE A 370 -4.88 -8.60 17.91
CA PHE A 370 -5.74 -8.08 16.85
C PHE A 370 -6.83 -9.08 16.46
N ALA A 371 -6.50 -10.37 16.38
CA ALA A 371 -7.47 -11.43 16.12
C ALA A 371 -8.59 -11.47 17.18
N LYS A 372 -8.25 -11.17 18.43
CA LYS A 372 -9.21 -11.13 19.54
C LYS A 372 -10.04 -9.86 19.56
N HIS A 373 -9.42 -8.70 19.33
CA HIS A 373 -10.03 -7.39 19.54
C HIS A 373 -10.45 -6.66 18.26
N PHE A 374 -9.90 -7.04 17.09
CA PHE A 374 -10.22 -6.48 15.78
C PHE A 374 -10.26 -7.59 14.72
N PRO A 375 -11.13 -8.61 14.90
CA PRO A 375 -11.16 -9.75 13.99
C PRO A 375 -11.59 -9.31 12.60
N VAL A 376 -10.74 -9.59 11.62
CA VAL A 376 -11.01 -9.44 10.18
C VAL A 376 -10.51 -10.67 9.45
N TRP A 377 -11.21 -11.08 8.39
CA TRP A 377 -10.85 -12.23 7.56
C TRP A 377 -9.93 -11.87 6.41
N GLY A 378 -9.90 -10.60 6.04
CA GLY A 378 -9.01 -10.08 5.00
C GLY A 378 -8.94 -8.58 5.01
N GLY A 379 -7.96 -8.03 4.27
CA GLY A 379 -7.81 -6.61 4.03
C GLY A 379 -7.67 -6.31 2.53
N VAL A 380 -8.19 -5.18 2.09
CA VAL A 380 -8.10 -4.70 0.70
C VAL A 380 -7.29 -3.42 0.67
N THR A 381 -6.29 -3.36 -0.21
CA THR A 381 -5.55 -2.15 -0.57
C THR A 381 -5.51 -1.99 -2.08
N ALA A 382 -6.11 -0.93 -2.60
CA ALA A 382 -6.15 -0.65 -4.03
C ALA A 382 -5.22 0.52 -4.39
N LEU A 383 -4.55 0.40 -5.52
CA LEU A 383 -3.66 1.42 -6.07
C LEU A 383 -3.87 1.53 -7.58
N ASN A 384 -4.13 2.75 -8.05
CA ASN A 384 -4.20 3.04 -9.49
C ASN A 384 -2.88 3.71 -9.92
N LEU A 385 -2.07 3.05 -10.73
CA LEU A 385 -0.78 3.58 -11.17
C LEU A 385 -0.94 4.74 -12.13
N GLY A 386 -1.98 4.78 -12.95
CA GLY A 386 -2.29 5.92 -13.81
C GLY A 386 -2.52 7.24 -13.05
N ALA A 387 -2.83 7.16 -11.74
CA ALA A 387 -2.94 8.33 -10.87
C ALA A 387 -1.61 8.70 -10.17
N ILE A 388 -0.60 7.85 -10.25
CA ILE A 388 0.73 8.03 -9.62
C ILE A 388 1.76 8.45 -10.65
N TRP A 389 1.70 7.86 -11.85
CA TRP A 389 2.59 8.18 -12.95
C TRP A 389 2.23 9.52 -13.55
N THR A 390 3.23 10.36 -13.79
CA THR A 390 3.11 11.62 -14.51
C THR A 390 3.09 11.35 -16.03
N GLU A 391 2.75 12.37 -16.84
CA GLU A 391 2.83 12.27 -18.31
C GLU A 391 4.25 11.91 -18.79
N HIS A 392 5.28 12.40 -18.09
CA HIS A 392 6.67 12.06 -18.37
C HIS A 392 6.98 10.57 -18.07
N ASP A 393 6.42 10.04 -16.97
CA ASP A 393 6.54 8.61 -16.65
C ASP A 393 5.80 7.74 -17.68
N ALA A 394 4.65 8.21 -18.18
CA ALA A 394 3.79 7.44 -19.10
C ALA A 394 4.52 7.00 -20.38
N GLN A 395 5.40 7.83 -20.95
CA GLN A 395 6.16 7.49 -22.16
C GLN A 395 7.11 6.30 -21.94
N HIS A 396 7.70 6.18 -20.73
CA HIS A 396 8.66 5.15 -20.39
C HIS A 396 8.00 3.94 -19.68
N THR A 397 6.82 4.14 -19.09
CA THR A 397 6.12 3.12 -18.30
C THR A 397 4.98 2.43 -19.06
N ALA A 398 4.61 2.89 -20.24
CA ALA A 398 3.52 2.31 -21.04
C ALA A 398 3.68 0.79 -21.35
N ARG A 399 4.88 0.26 -21.21
CA ARG A 399 5.21 -1.16 -21.43
C ARG A 399 5.51 -1.93 -20.14
N LEU A 400 5.43 -1.27 -18.99
CA LEU A 400 5.71 -1.91 -17.71
C LEU A 400 4.44 -2.57 -17.16
N ASP A 401 4.53 -3.84 -16.85
CA ASP A 401 3.55 -4.55 -16.04
C ASP A 401 3.93 -4.49 -14.56
N TYR A 402 2.95 -4.42 -13.66
CA TYR A 402 3.22 -4.14 -12.25
C TYR A 402 2.33 -4.93 -11.29
N LEU A 403 2.93 -5.68 -10.40
CA LEU A 403 2.24 -6.44 -9.36
C LEU A 403 2.71 -5.99 -7.97
N ARG A 404 1.76 -5.86 -7.04
CA ARG A 404 2.05 -5.65 -5.61
C ARG A 404 1.55 -6.82 -4.78
N VAL A 405 2.32 -7.15 -3.75
CA VAL A 405 1.93 -8.10 -2.72
C VAL A 405 2.23 -7.48 -1.35
N VAL A 406 1.24 -7.50 -0.47
CA VAL A 406 1.34 -6.91 0.87
C VAL A 406 1.22 -8.03 1.90
N PRO A 407 2.13 -8.14 2.88
CA PRO A 407 2.13 -9.23 3.85
C PRO A 407 0.91 -9.14 4.77
N THR A 408 0.53 -10.27 5.35
CA THR A 408 -0.61 -10.35 6.28
C THR A 408 -0.34 -9.66 7.62
N GLY A 409 0.82 -9.85 8.20
CA GLY A 409 1.15 -9.34 9.53
C GLY A 409 0.19 -9.82 10.62
N PRO A 410 0.09 -9.12 11.76
CA PRO A 410 -0.78 -9.55 12.85
C PRO A 410 -2.24 -9.10 12.68
N LEU A 411 -2.53 -8.23 11.70
CA LEU A 411 -3.84 -7.55 11.59
C LEU A 411 -4.91 -8.42 10.93
N CYS A 412 -4.55 -9.16 9.90
CA CYS A 412 -5.49 -9.98 9.13
C CYS A 412 -4.79 -11.18 8.49
N PRO A 413 -5.51 -12.31 8.28
CA PRO A 413 -4.93 -13.52 7.71
C PRO A 413 -4.80 -13.48 6.18
N LEU A 414 -5.38 -12.50 5.52
CA LEU A 414 -5.35 -12.34 4.07
C LEU A 414 -5.27 -10.85 3.72
N VAL A 415 -4.43 -10.49 2.75
CA VAL A 415 -4.38 -9.14 2.16
C VAL A 415 -4.47 -9.23 0.65
N LEU A 416 -5.49 -8.59 0.09
CA LEU A 416 -5.69 -8.37 -1.32
C LEU A 416 -5.10 -7.03 -1.72
N ALA A 417 -4.05 -7.05 -2.52
CA ALA A 417 -3.44 -5.86 -3.12
C ALA A 417 -3.87 -5.74 -4.59
N ALA A 418 -4.83 -4.86 -4.87
CA ALA A 418 -5.26 -4.57 -6.23
C ALA A 418 -4.40 -3.45 -6.82
N THR A 419 -3.91 -3.63 -8.04
CA THR A 419 -3.07 -2.66 -8.75
C THR A 419 -3.55 -2.53 -10.18
N SER A 420 -4.06 -1.35 -10.53
CA SER A 420 -4.47 -1.06 -11.92
C SER A 420 -3.33 -0.43 -12.69
N VAL A 421 -2.98 -1.00 -13.83
CA VAL A 421 -1.89 -0.57 -14.71
C VAL A 421 -2.23 -0.95 -16.16
N ASN A 422 -2.01 -0.04 -17.11
CA ASN A 422 -2.10 -0.29 -18.56
C ASN A 422 -3.38 -1.04 -18.98
N GLY A 423 -4.53 -0.67 -18.40
CA GLY A 423 -5.83 -1.29 -18.70
C GLY A 423 -6.06 -2.65 -18.03
N HIS A 424 -5.14 -3.14 -17.20
CA HIS A 424 -5.28 -4.37 -16.43
C HIS A 424 -5.41 -4.08 -14.94
N MET A 425 -5.95 -5.04 -14.18
CA MET A 425 -5.89 -5.01 -12.73
C MET A 425 -5.27 -6.31 -12.20
N HIS A 426 -4.10 -6.19 -11.59
CA HIS A 426 -3.43 -7.31 -10.92
C HIS A 426 -3.91 -7.40 -9.48
N LEU A 427 -4.27 -8.59 -9.05
CA LEU A 427 -4.71 -8.92 -7.70
C LEU A 427 -3.67 -9.83 -7.06
N GLY A 428 -2.80 -9.27 -6.22
CA GLY A 428 -1.84 -10.02 -5.42
C GLY A 428 -2.46 -10.35 -4.06
N ILE A 429 -2.58 -11.63 -3.74
CA ILE A 429 -3.21 -12.11 -2.50
C ILE A 429 -2.15 -12.82 -1.66
N ALA A 430 -1.72 -12.17 -0.57
CA ALA A 430 -0.95 -12.83 0.47
C ALA A 430 -1.89 -13.40 1.53
N TYR A 431 -1.61 -14.59 2.01
CA TYR A 431 -2.42 -15.24 3.04
C TYR A 431 -1.55 -15.93 4.07
N ARG A 432 -2.04 -16.07 5.30
CA ARG A 432 -1.37 -16.79 6.37
C ARG A 432 -1.59 -18.30 6.24
N LYS A 433 -0.50 -19.07 6.14
CA LYS A 433 -0.56 -20.53 5.95
C LYS A 433 -1.19 -21.28 7.13
N SER A 434 -1.09 -20.73 8.34
CA SER A 434 -1.75 -21.30 9.53
C SER A 434 -3.28 -21.13 9.54
N VAL A 435 -3.84 -20.31 8.63
CA VAL A 435 -5.29 -20.05 8.53
C VAL A 435 -5.89 -20.66 7.27
N PHE A 436 -5.15 -20.59 6.16
CA PHE A 436 -5.63 -21.01 4.85
C PHE A 436 -4.60 -21.92 4.16
N ASP A 437 -5.05 -23.00 3.56
CA ASP A 437 -4.24 -23.82 2.66
C ASP A 437 -4.18 -23.27 1.24
N ALA A 438 -3.18 -23.68 0.47
CA ALA A 438 -2.94 -23.19 -0.88
C ALA A 438 -4.09 -23.51 -1.86
N GLY A 439 -4.71 -24.69 -1.74
CA GLY A 439 -5.82 -25.09 -2.61
C GLY A 439 -7.05 -24.23 -2.37
N THR A 440 -7.36 -23.93 -1.12
CA THR A 440 -8.44 -23.01 -0.74
C THR A 440 -8.19 -21.61 -1.28
N MET A 441 -6.94 -21.11 -1.21
CA MET A 441 -6.62 -19.79 -1.72
C MET A 441 -6.62 -19.71 -3.25
N ALA A 442 -6.23 -20.78 -3.94
CA ALA A 442 -6.36 -20.84 -5.39
C ALA A 442 -7.84 -20.76 -5.83
N ARG A 443 -8.75 -21.48 -5.16
CA ARG A 443 -10.19 -21.36 -5.39
C ARG A 443 -10.71 -19.95 -5.09
N LEU A 444 -10.30 -19.37 -3.95
CA LEU A 444 -10.70 -18.00 -3.59
C LEU A 444 -10.28 -16.99 -4.67
N ALA A 445 -9.07 -17.09 -5.24
CA ALA A 445 -8.61 -16.23 -6.31
C ALA A 445 -9.49 -16.35 -7.58
N GLN A 446 -9.90 -17.58 -7.93
CA GLN A 446 -10.82 -17.84 -9.04
C GLN A 446 -12.22 -17.27 -8.75
N ASP A 447 -12.72 -17.42 -7.52
CA ASP A 447 -14.01 -16.88 -7.11
C ASP A 447 -13.99 -15.35 -7.14
N MET A 448 -12.91 -14.73 -6.66
CA MET A 448 -12.70 -13.28 -6.78
C MET A 448 -12.76 -12.82 -8.24
N GLN A 449 -12.08 -13.51 -9.14
CA GLN A 449 -12.08 -13.17 -10.57
C GLN A 449 -13.49 -13.30 -11.16
N ARG A 450 -14.21 -14.39 -10.83
CA ARG A 450 -15.62 -14.59 -11.28
C ARG A 450 -16.59 -13.52 -10.74
N HIS A 451 -16.45 -13.12 -9.48
CA HIS A 451 -17.29 -12.07 -8.89
C HIS A 451 -17.01 -10.69 -9.51
N LEU A 452 -15.76 -10.41 -9.86
CA LEU A 452 -15.34 -9.13 -10.44
C LEU A 452 -15.49 -9.07 -11.95
N ASP A 453 -15.73 -10.20 -12.62
CA ASP A 453 -16.01 -10.24 -14.06
C ASP A 453 -17.47 -9.86 -14.33
N LEU A 454 -17.64 -8.62 -14.71
CA LEU A 454 -18.95 -8.04 -15.05
C LEU A 454 -19.09 -7.82 -16.56
N SER A 455 -18.16 -8.33 -17.37
CA SER A 455 -18.14 -8.12 -18.82
C SER A 455 -19.28 -8.81 -19.58
N CYS A 456 -19.89 -9.83 -18.96
CA CYS A 456 -21.01 -10.60 -19.51
C CYS A 456 -22.32 -10.40 -18.73
N ARG A 457 -22.41 -9.40 -17.85
CA ARG A 457 -23.62 -9.11 -17.06
C ARG A 457 -24.27 -7.85 -17.62
N ASP A 458 -25.43 -8.02 -18.25
CA ASP A 458 -26.34 -6.95 -18.72
C ASP A 458 -26.95 -6.15 -17.56
#